data_45e34f1996777796327ed690a6adbb5b
#
_entry.id   45e34f1996777796327ed690a6adbb5b
#
_cell.length_a   1.000
_cell.length_b   1.000
_cell.length_c   1.000
_cell.angle_alpha   90.00
_cell.angle_beta   90.00
_cell.angle_gamma   90.00
#
_symmetry.space_group_name_H-M   'P 1'
#
loop_
_entity.id
_entity.type
_entity.pdbx_description
1 polymer ?
#
loop_
_entity_poly.entity_id
_entity_poly.type
_entity_poly.pdbx_seq_one_letter_code
_entity_poly.pdbx_strand_id
1 'polypeptide(L)'
;MARKPKNNAQKASDPQQQPRKRGLFGLLFLPLTMTLVVASYLAGSILVSILLEWGGMFLGLCDYDHAAHVLEQEFAYLGDNFTMTLLGISAEDAALRVIHFFQGNLVAQPPAQGHVSPKELLSVRFWQNLTANWPYYRNAVVYVLMVTGIRCVIIVLSSLLFVLVGLVAAIDGLPLRELRKVSGGIEHASVYHHAKALIPYTVGVSPVLYLSWPSSINPNFILLPGMLLFYLAVLVGFSTFKKFI
;
A
#
# COMPACT_ATOMS: atom_id res chain seq x y z
N MET A 1 -33.35 -69.13 6.56
CA MET A 1 -33.28 -67.67 6.28
C MET A 1 -31.92 -67.15 6.66
N ALA A 2 -31.01 -66.96 5.71
CA ALA A 2 -29.63 -66.52 5.96
C ALA A 2 -29.52 -64.98 5.91
N ARG A 3 -29.03 -64.34 6.97
CA ARG A 3 -28.79 -62.91 7.06
C ARG A 3 -27.46 -62.57 6.36
N LYS A 4 -27.54 -61.80 5.29
CA LYS A 4 -26.42 -61.23 4.54
C LYS A 4 -25.60 -60.25 5.40
N PRO A 5 -24.28 -60.33 5.44
CA PRO A 5 -23.46 -59.34 6.16
C PRO A 5 -23.44 -58.02 5.38
N LYS A 6 -23.62 -56.87 6.11
CA LYS A 6 -23.45 -55.52 5.60
C LYS A 6 -21.97 -55.26 5.37
N ASN A 7 -21.60 -55.02 4.10
CA ASN A 7 -20.34 -54.46 3.68
C ASN A 7 -20.18 -53.08 4.27
N ASN A 8 -19.30 -52.93 5.26
CA ASN A 8 -18.76 -51.64 5.67
C ASN A 8 -17.75 -51.20 4.59
N ALA A 9 -18.26 -50.50 3.57
CA ALA A 9 -17.41 -49.78 2.64
C ALA A 9 -16.55 -48.78 3.43
N GLN A 10 -15.24 -49.02 3.40
CA GLN A 10 -14.20 -48.14 3.90
C GLN A 10 -14.49 -46.73 3.40
N LYS A 11 -14.80 -45.80 4.32
CA LYS A 11 -14.66 -44.38 4.12
C LYS A 11 -13.17 -44.12 3.84
N ALA A 12 -12.87 -43.92 2.56
CA ALA A 12 -11.58 -43.42 2.15
C ALA A 12 -11.32 -42.14 2.94
N SER A 13 -10.35 -42.20 3.83
CA SER A 13 -9.84 -41.03 4.56
C SER A 13 -9.26 -40.06 3.52
N ASP A 14 -9.93 -38.93 3.32
CA ASP A 14 -9.36 -37.80 2.61
C ASP A 14 -7.94 -37.54 3.17
N PRO A 15 -6.92 -37.44 2.30
CA PRO A 15 -5.58 -37.09 2.76
C PRO A 15 -5.68 -35.71 3.38
N GLN A 16 -5.63 -35.64 4.70
CA GLN A 16 -5.44 -34.39 5.43
C GLN A 16 -4.23 -33.71 4.81
N GLN A 17 -4.44 -32.61 4.11
CA GLN A 17 -3.40 -31.74 3.60
C GLN A 17 -2.62 -31.25 4.83
N GLN A 18 -1.54 -31.97 5.14
CA GLN A 18 -0.60 -31.52 6.16
C GLN A 18 -0.15 -30.11 5.78
N PRO A 19 -0.17 -29.15 6.71
CA PRO A 19 0.33 -27.81 6.45
C PRO A 19 1.79 -27.95 6.00
N ARG A 20 2.04 -27.56 4.75
CA ARG A 20 3.37 -27.61 4.13
C ARG A 20 4.33 -26.84 5.04
N LYS A 21 5.13 -27.55 5.84
CA LYS A 21 6.18 -26.96 6.65
C LYS A 21 7.07 -26.19 5.71
N ARG A 22 7.04 -24.84 5.77
CA ARG A 22 7.98 -24.00 5.04
C ARG A 22 9.36 -24.41 5.52
N GLY A 23 10.12 -25.10 4.67
CA GLY A 23 11.48 -25.52 5.00
C GLY A 23 12.33 -24.28 5.32
N LEU A 24 13.47 -24.47 5.98
CA LEU A 24 14.42 -23.40 6.35
C LEU A 24 14.73 -22.46 5.17
N PHE A 25 14.79 -23.01 3.95
CA PHE A 25 14.91 -22.25 2.69
C PHE A 25 13.74 -21.28 2.45
N GLY A 26 12.50 -21.67 2.75
CA GLY A 26 11.33 -20.78 2.60
C GLY A 26 11.36 -19.59 3.57
N LEU A 27 11.99 -19.75 4.74
CA LEU A 27 12.19 -18.66 5.70
C LEU A 27 13.31 -17.71 5.24
N LEU A 28 14.39 -18.25 4.67
CA LEU A 28 15.52 -17.46 4.16
C LEU A 28 15.12 -16.59 2.95
N PHE A 29 14.24 -17.11 2.07
CA PHE A 29 13.76 -16.38 0.89
C PHE A 29 12.53 -15.48 1.19
N LEU A 30 11.98 -15.51 2.39
CA LEU A 30 10.83 -14.67 2.77
C LEU A 30 11.11 -13.16 2.58
N PRO A 31 12.23 -12.59 3.05
CA PRO A 31 12.51 -11.17 2.84
C PRO A 31 12.68 -10.84 1.35
N LEU A 32 13.32 -11.70 0.57
CA LEU A 32 13.49 -11.50 -0.87
C LEU A 32 12.14 -11.51 -1.61
N THR A 33 11.25 -12.43 -1.29
CA THR A 33 9.91 -12.45 -1.89
C THR A 33 9.09 -11.24 -1.50
N MET A 34 9.18 -10.78 -0.25
CA MET A 34 8.50 -9.58 0.20
C MET A 34 9.02 -8.31 -0.50
N THR A 35 10.34 -8.17 -0.64
CA THR A 35 10.92 -7.02 -1.38
C THR A 35 10.53 -7.03 -2.85
N LEU A 36 10.48 -8.19 -3.52
CA LEU A 36 10.03 -8.30 -4.90
C LEU A 36 8.54 -7.95 -5.05
N VAL A 37 7.69 -8.38 -4.11
CA VAL A 37 6.27 -8.03 -4.11
C VAL A 37 6.11 -6.52 -3.94
N VAL A 38 6.76 -5.90 -2.96
CA VAL A 38 6.71 -4.44 -2.76
C VAL A 38 7.22 -3.71 -4.00
N ALA A 39 8.35 -4.11 -4.57
CA ALA A 39 8.90 -3.51 -5.78
C ALA A 39 7.95 -3.63 -6.98
N SER A 40 7.25 -4.75 -7.14
CA SER A 40 6.26 -4.93 -8.21
C SER A 40 5.04 -4.02 -8.04
N TYR A 41 4.56 -3.83 -6.80
CA TYR A 41 3.49 -2.87 -6.51
C TYR A 41 3.91 -1.43 -6.78
N LEU A 42 5.12 -1.03 -6.37
CA LEU A 42 5.68 0.29 -6.67
C LEU A 42 5.78 0.52 -8.18
N ALA A 43 6.38 -0.42 -8.91
CA ALA A 43 6.50 -0.32 -10.36
C ALA A 43 5.13 -0.26 -11.05
N GLY A 44 4.19 -1.08 -10.63
CA GLY A 44 2.81 -1.07 -11.15
C GLY A 44 2.10 0.25 -10.88
N SER A 45 2.22 0.80 -9.67
CA SER A 45 1.66 2.11 -9.32
C SER A 45 2.25 3.24 -10.17
N ILE A 46 3.58 3.28 -10.34
CA ILE A 46 4.25 4.27 -11.18
C ILE A 46 3.76 4.18 -12.62
N LEU A 47 3.69 2.97 -13.18
CA LEU A 47 3.21 2.78 -14.56
C LEU A 47 1.77 3.26 -14.73
N VAL A 48 0.87 2.90 -13.81
CA VAL A 48 -0.53 3.36 -13.85
C VAL A 48 -0.61 4.87 -13.73
N SER A 49 0.14 5.49 -12.82
CA SER A 49 0.17 6.95 -12.66
C SER A 49 0.67 7.66 -13.91
N ILE A 50 1.74 7.16 -14.54
CA ILE A 50 2.26 7.71 -15.81
C ILE A 50 1.21 7.58 -16.93
N LEU A 51 0.55 6.43 -17.04
CA LEU A 51 -0.48 6.21 -18.07
C LEU A 51 -1.68 7.12 -17.86
N LEU A 52 -2.09 7.34 -16.61
CA LEU A 52 -3.20 8.26 -16.30
C LEU A 52 -2.83 9.71 -16.61
N GLU A 53 -1.61 10.13 -16.25
CA GLU A 53 -1.13 11.49 -16.54
C GLU A 53 -1.00 11.72 -18.04
N TRP A 54 -0.36 10.82 -18.77
CA TRP A 54 -0.24 10.89 -20.22
C TRP A 54 -1.60 10.82 -20.93
N GLY A 55 -2.48 9.93 -20.45
CA GLY A 55 -3.84 9.81 -20.96
C GLY A 55 -4.66 11.08 -20.70
N GLY A 56 -4.54 11.67 -19.51
CA GLY A 56 -5.18 12.94 -19.14
C GLY A 56 -4.71 14.09 -20.02
N MET A 57 -3.40 14.24 -20.23
CA MET A 57 -2.84 15.24 -21.16
C MET A 57 -3.28 15.00 -22.60
N PHE A 58 -3.32 13.74 -23.05
CA PHE A 58 -3.74 13.38 -24.39
C PHE A 58 -5.22 13.69 -24.65
N LEU A 59 -6.09 13.40 -23.67
CA LEU A 59 -7.53 13.68 -23.75
C LEU A 59 -7.88 15.15 -23.47
N GLY A 60 -6.90 15.96 -23.07
CA GLY A 60 -7.13 17.36 -22.67
C GLY A 60 -7.92 17.49 -21.37
N LEU A 61 -7.90 16.46 -20.51
CA LEU A 61 -8.53 16.44 -19.19
C LEU A 61 -7.62 17.03 -18.11
N CYS A 62 -6.30 16.95 -18.31
CA CYS A 62 -5.28 17.48 -17.42
C CYS A 62 -4.38 18.47 -18.17
N ASP A 63 -4.02 19.54 -17.47
CA ASP A 63 -3.04 20.50 -17.97
C ASP A 63 -1.62 19.90 -17.86
N TYR A 64 -0.67 20.44 -18.62
CA TYR A 64 0.71 20.00 -18.62
C TYR A 64 1.42 20.16 -17.25
N ASP A 65 0.88 21.04 -16.39
CA ASP A 65 1.41 21.32 -15.05
C ASP A 65 0.70 20.52 -13.95
N HIS A 66 -0.27 19.65 -14.31
CA HIS A 66 -1.07 18.89 -13.34
C HIS A 66 -0.19 18.08 -12.38
N ALA A 67 0.79 17.33 -12.90
CA ALA A 67 1.70 16.53 -12.09
C ALA A 67 2.58 17.40 -11.15
N ALA A 68 2.93 18.63 -11.55
CA ALA A 68 3.66 19.57 -10.71
C ALA A 68 2.77 20.07 -9.56
N HIS A 69 1.50 20.37 -9.81
CA HIS A 69 0.55 20.76 -8.76
C HIS A 69 0.28 19.61 -7.77
N VAL A 70 0.20 18.38 -8.24
CA VAL A 70 0.08 17.19 -7.37
C VAL A 70 1.31 17.08 -6.47
N LEU A 71 2.52 17.30 -7.00
CA LEU A 71 3.76 17.30 -6.21
C LEU A 71 3.75 18.34 -5.09
N GLU A 72 3.34 19.57 -5.41
CA GLU A 72 3.27 20.66 -4.45
C GLU A 72 2.27 20.36 -3.32
N GLN A 73 1.10 19.82 -3.65
CA GLN A 73 0.09 19.44 -2.66
C GLN A 73 0.56 18.28 -1.77
N GLU A 74 1.18 17.24 -2.34
CA GLU A 74 1.72 16.13 -1.55
C GLU A 74 2.85 16.59 -0.61
N PHE A 75 3.68 17.52 -1.06
CA PHE A 75 4.72 18.11 -0.23
C PHE A 75 4.13 18.94 0.93
N ALA A 76 3.07 19.71 0.67
CA ALA A 76 2.35 20.45 1.71
C ALA A 76 1.74 19.51 2.76
N TYR A 77 1.08 18.41 2.32
CA TYR A 77 0.54 17.41 3.24
C TYR A 77 1.62 16.74 4.11
N LEU A 78 2.83 16.57 3.58
CA LEU A 78 3.94 16.04 4.36
C LEU A 78 4.33 17.01 5.48
N GLY A 79 4.50 18.31 5.18
CA GLY A 79 4.82 19.34 6.16
C GLY A 79 3.76 19.47 7.25
N ASP A 80 2.48 19.45 6.87
CA ASP A 80 1.36 19.62 7.80
C ASP A 80 1.17 18.42 8.73
N ASN A 81 1.36 17.20 8.23
CA ASN A 81 1.01 15.97 8.95
C ASN A 81 2.20 15.32 9.67
N PHE A 82 3.42 15.60 9.27
CA PHE A 82 4.64 14.95 9.78
C PHE A 82 5.65 15.96 10.29
N THR A 83 5.31 16.65 11.38
CA THR A 83 6.21 17.64 12.03
C THR A 83 7.31 16.98 12.88
N MET A 84 7.24 15.66 13.11
CA MET A 84 8.21 14.95 13.95
C MET A 84 9.46 14.57 13.17
N THR A 85 10.63 14.81 13.75
CA THR A 85 11.91 14.30 13.27
C THR A 85 12.09 12.85 13.68
N LEU A 86 12.30 11.96 12.73
CA LEU A 86 12.64 10.57 12.96
C LEU A 86 14.16 10.40 12.77
N LEU A 87 14.85 9.91 13.80
CA LEU A 87 16.32 9.74 13.77
C LEU A 87 17.10 11.03 13.40
N GLY A 88 16.57 12.21 13.72
CA GLY A 88 17.23 13.50 13.42
C GLY A 88 17.04 13.98 11.97
N ILE A 89 16.22 13.27 11.16
CA ILE A 89 15.85 13.71 9.81
C ILE A 89 14.39 14.13 9.86
N SER A 90 14.10 15.37 9.42
CA SER A 90 12.71 15.80 9.26
C SER A 90 12.08 15.11 8.04
N ALA A 91 10.76 14.93 8.07
CA ALA A 91 10.02 14.39 6.93
C ALA A 91 10.25 15.27 5.67
N GLU A 92 10.30 16.58 5.87
CA GLU A 92 10.55 17.57 4.84
C GLU A 92 11.95 17.44 4.23
N ASP A 93 13.00 17.26 5.05
CA ASP A 93 14.37 17.04 4.55
C ASP A 93 14.48 15.75 3.73
N ALA A 94 13.78 14.69 4.14
CA ALA A 94 13.74 13.43 3.38
C ALA A 94 13.07 13.64 2.02
N ALA A 95 11.95 14.34 1.95
CA ALA A 95 11.25 14.66 0.72
C ALA A 95 12.06 15.58 -0.19
N LEU A 96 12.72 16.62 0.37
CA LEU A 96 13.58 17.51 -0.39
C LEU A 96 14.76 16.75 -1.04
N ARG A 97 15.35 15.78 -0.34
CA ARG A 97 16.40 14.93 -0.93
C ARG A 97 15.90 14.15 -2.13
N VAL A 98 14.67 13.62 -2.06
CA VAL A 98 14.02 12.93 -3.19
C VAL A 98 13.84 13.89 -4.36
N ILE A 99 13.28 15.07 -4.11
CA ILE A 99 13.05 16.11 -5.12
C ILE A 99 14.38 16.51 -5.78
N HIS A 100 15.40 16.85 -4.99
CA HIS A 100 16.72 17.25 -5.51
C HIS A 100 17.39 16.16 -6.34
N PHE A 101 17.27 14.90 -5.94
CA PHE A 101 17.80 13.77 -6.71
C PHE A 101 17.23 13.73 -8.14
N PHE A 102 15.92 13.92 -8.28
CA PHE A 102 15.25 13.88 -9.58
C PHE A 102 15.41 15.19 -10.37
N GLN A 103 15.34 16.37 -9.71
CA GLN A 103 15.48 17.67 -10.37
C GLN A 103 16.87 17.84 -10.99
N GLY A 104 17.92 17.49 -10.26
CA GLY A 104 19.31 17.68 -10.74
C GLY A 104 19.67 16.86 -11.97
N ASN A 105 19.01 15.72 -12.18
CA ASN A 105 19.41 14.75 -13.18
C ASN A 105 18.44 14.64 -14.38
N LEU A 106 17.17 15.03 -14.24
CA LEU A 106 16.15 14.60 -15.19
C LEU A 106 15.21 15.72 -15.69
N VAL A 107 15.04 16.83 -14.97
CA VAL A 107 14.12 17.90 -15.40
C VAL A 107 14.75 18.70 -16.54
N ALA A 108 14.14 18.64 -17.74
CA ALA A 108 14.45 19.56 -18.81
C ALA A 108 13.63 20.84 -18.66
N GLN A 109 14.23 21.98 -19.04
CA GLN A 109 13.48 23.22 -19.12
C GLN A 109 12.31 23.05 -20.11
N PRO A 110 11.07 23.42 -19.74
CA PRO A 110 9.96 23.37 -20.67
C PRO A 110 10.25 24.31 -21.86
N PRO A 111 9.99 23.90 -23.10
CA PRO A 111 10.06 24.80 -24.22
C PRO A 111 9.04 25.92 -24.02
N ALA A 112 9.39 27.16 -24.41
CA ALA A 112 8.53 28.28 -24.34
C ALA A 112 7.18 27.95 -25.05
N GLN A 113 6.11 28.01 -24.29
CA GLN A 113 4.70 27.82 -24.60
C GLN A 113 4.32 27.65 -26.08
N GLY A 114 4.00 26.43 -26.46
CA GLY A 114 3.23 26.11 -27.67
C GLY A 114 1.94 25.41 -27.27
N HIS A 115 0.87 26.16 -27.12
CA HIS A 115 -0.46 25.58 -26.90
C HIS A 115 -0.93 24.94 -28.21
N VAL A 116 -0.92 23.61 -28.27
CA VAL A 116 -1.59 22.85 -29.30
C VAL A 116 -2.95 22.43 -28.80
N SER A 117 -4.02 22.93 -29.46
CA SER A 117 -5.41 22.65 -29.08
C SER A 117 -5.74 21.16 -29.15
N PRO A 118 -6.43 20.59 -28.14
CA PRO A 118 -6.68 19.14 -28.00
C PRO A 118 -7.66 18.56 -29.04
N LYS A 119 -8.34 19.37 -29.85
CA LYS A 119 -9.52 18.93 -30.63
C LYS A 119 -9.25 18.17 -31.93
N GLU A 120 -7.99 17.98 -32.36
CA GLU A 120 -7.71 17.37 -33.68
C GLU A 120 -7.06 15.96 -33.62
N LEU A 121 -7.33 15.17 -32.62
CA LEU A 121 -6.40 14.17 -32.08
C LEU A 121 -6.66 12.69 -32.39
N LEU A 122 -7.46 12.33 -33.36
CA LEU A 122 -7.76 10.91 -33.60
C LEU A 122 -7.06 10.37 -34.86
N SER A 123 -5.94 9.77 -34.77
CA SER A 123 -5.31 8.69 -35.52
C SER A 123 -3.95 8.95 -36.23
N VAL A 124 -3.69 10.03 -36.89
CA VAL A 124 -2.37 10.28 -37.55
C VAL A 124 -1.49 11.23 -36.70
N ARG A 125 -2.12 12.00 -35.84
CA ARG A 125 -1.51 13.06 -35.05
C ARG A 125 -0.95 12.63 -33.68
N PHE A 126 -1.22 11.40 -33.24
CA PHE A 126 -0.70 10.91 -31.95
C PHE A 126 0.83 10.98 -31.88
N TRP A 127 1.50 10.41 -32.87
CA TRP A 127 2.96 10.40 -32.92
C TRP A 127 3.55 11.80 -33.14
N GLN A 128 2.89 12.64 -33.94
CA GLN A 128 3.30 14.03 -34.16
C GLN A 128 3.15 14.86 -32.88
N ASN A 129 2.06 14.65 -32.15
CA ASN A 129 1.80 15.33 -30.88
C ASN A 129 2.78 14.87 -29.78
N LEU A 130 3.03 13.57 -29.71
CA LEU A 130 3.97 12.99 -28.76
C LEU A 130 5.40 13.52 -29.02
N THR A 131 5.83 13.59 -30.26
CA THR A 131 7.17 14.10 -30.61
C THR A 131 7.30 15.59 -30.41
N ALA A 132 6.30 16.37 -30.77
CA ALA A 132 6.29 17.83 -30.59
C ALA A 132 6.26 18.23 -29.10
N ASN A 133 5.51 17.50 -28.28
CA ASN A 133 5.32 17.77 -26.86
C ASN A 133 6.14 16.85 -25.95
N TRP A 134 7.12 16.12 -26.49
CA TRP A 134 7.94 15.17 -25.75
C TRP A 134 8.54 15.72 -24.43
N PRO A 135 9.04 16.96 -24.36
CA PRO A 135 9.56 17.52 -23.13
C PRO A 135 8.53 17.56 -21.99
N TYR A 136 7.25 17.86 -22.29
CA TYR A 136 6.17 17.88 -21.29
C TYR A 136 5.85 16.47 -20.78
N TYR A 137 5.72 15.48 -21.66
CA TYR A 137 5.48 14.09 -21.30
C TYR A 137 6.62 13.52 -20.45
N ARG A 138 7.87 13.86 -20.78
CA ARG A 138 9.04 13.48 -20.00
C ARG A 138 9.02 14.12 -18.61
N ASN A 139 8.74 15.42 -18.53
CA ASN A 139 8.67 16.12 -17.24
C ASN A 139 7.56 15.56 -16.36
N ALA A 140 6.40 15.23 -16.92
CA ALA A 140 5.32 14.56 -16.19
C ALA A 140 5.80 13.23 -15.55
N VAL A 141 6.57 12.42 -16.28
CA VAL A 141 7.17 11.20 -15.71
C VAL A 141 8.05 11.53 -14.49
N VAL A 142 8.88 12.56 -14.60
CA VAL A 142 9.77 12.96 -13.50
C VAL A 142 8.96 13.43 -12.29
N TYR A 143 7.90 14.23 -12.49
CA TYR A 143 7.02 14.65 -11.41
C TYR A 143 6.28 13.47 -10.77
N VAL A 144 5.79 12.52 -11.55
CA VAL A 144 5.17 11.28 -11.03
C VAL A 144 6.18 10.49 -10.18
N LEU A 145 7.43 10.40 -10.59
CA LEU A 145 8.48 9.74 -9.80
C LEU A 145 8.76 10.48 -8.48
N MET A 146 8.80 11.81 -8.50
CA MET A 146 8.95 12.64 -7.28
C MET A 146 7.76 12.42 -6.32
N VAL A 147 6.52 12.50 -6.83
CA VAL A 147 5.30 12.24 -6.04
C VAL A 147 5.34 10.85 -5.41
N THR A 148 5.69 9.83 -6.19
CA THR A 148 5.82 8.45 -5.68
C THR A 148 6.90 8.37 -4.60
N GLY A 149 8.02 9.06 -4.78
CA GLY A 149 9.08 9.15 -3.78
C GLY A 149 8.62 9.78 -2.48
N ILE A 150 7.88 10.91 -2.51
CA ILE A 150 7.30 11.54 -1.33
C ILE A 150 6.30 10.59 -0.64
N ARG A 151 5.42 9.92 -1.40
CA ARG A 151 4.49 8.93 -0.87
C ARG A 151 5.20 7.77 -0.18
N CYS A 152 6.32 7.32 -0.73
CA CYS A 152 7.16 6.32 -0.07
C CYS A 152 7.71 6.82 1.27
N VAL A 153 8.17 8.08 1.34
CA VAL A 153 8.61 8.70 2.61
C VAL A 153 7.47 8.70 3.62
N ILE A 154 6.26 9.13 3.24
CA ILE A 154 5.07 9.15 4.09
C ILE A 154 4.74 7.74 4.60
N ILE A 155 4.77 6.72 3.74
CA ILE A 155 4.50 5.33 4.11
C ILE A 155 5.55 4.81 5.11
N VAL A 156 6.83 5.11 4.89
CA VAL A 156 7.91 4.71 5.82
C VAL A 156 7.71 5.36 7.20
N LEU A 157 7.42 6.65 7.24
CA LEU A 157 7.13 7.36 8.50
C LEU A 157 5.88 6.80 9.19
N SER A 158 4.82 6.55 8.42
CA SER A 158 3.58 5.98 8.93
C SER A 158 3.74 4.54 9.43
N SER A 159 4.72 3.78 8.90
CA SER A 159 4.97 2.42 9.36
C SER A 159 5.32 2.34 10.84
N LEU A 160 6.02 3.36 11.39
CA LEU A 160 6.31 3.46 12.81
C LEU A 160 5.01 3.64 13.63
N LEU A 161 4.07 4.45 13.13
CA LEU A 161 2.76 4.63 13.77
C LEU A 161 1.97 3.32 13.78
N PHE A 162 1.99 2.54 12.69
CA PHE A 162 1.39 1.21 12.68
C PHE A 162 1.98 0.29 13.75
N VAL A 163 3.31 0.31 13.96
CA VAL A 163 3.95 -0.46 15.03
C VAL A 163 3.46 -0.01 16.40
N LEU A 164 3.41 1.30 16.66
CA LEU A 164 2.92 1.85 17.94
C LEU A 164 1.46 1.47 18.18
N VAL A 165 0.59 1.65 17.18
CA VAL A 165 -0.83 1.27 17.25
C VAL A 165 -0.98 -0.23 17.52
N GLY A 166 -0.15 -1.07 16.89
CA GLY A 166 -0.15 -2.51 17.14
C GLY A 166 0.26 -2.88 18.55
N LEU A 167 1.26 -2.20 19.12
CA LEU A 167 1.68 -2.40 20.50
C LEU A 167 0.58 -2.00 21.49
N VAL A 168 -0.05 -0.84 21.30
CA VAL A 168 -1.17 -0.38 22.13
C VAL A 168 -2.33 -1.38 22.04
N ALA A 169 -2.72 -1.80 20.83
CA ALA A 169 -3.78 -2.79 20.63
C ALA A 169 -3.48 -4.14 21.32
N ALA A 170 -2.22 -4.56 21.29
CA ALA A 170 -1.79 -5.79 21.99
C ALA A 170 -1.91 -5.64 23.51
N ILE A 171 -1.45 -4.49 24.07
CA ILE A 171 -1.56 -4.19 25.50
C ILE A 171 -3.02 -4.15 25.94
N ASP A 172 -3.91 -3.50 25.17
CA ASP A 172 -5.34 -3.41 25.46
C ASP A 172 -6.05 -4.78 25.32
N GLY A 173 -5.59 -5.64 24.40
CA GLY A 173 -6.15 -6.96 24.17
C GLY A 173 -5.85 -7.97 25.30
N LEU A 174 -4.74 -7.82 26.01
CA LEU A 174 -4.34 -8.74 27.09
C LEU A 174 -5.29 -8.71 28.30
N PRO A 175 -5.65 -7.54 28.88
CA PRO A 175 -6.64 -7.47 29.95
C PRO A 175 -8.01 -8.01 29.56
N LEU A 176 -8.47 -7.72 28.35
CA LEU A 176 -9.73 -8.25 27.82
C LEU A 176 -9.74 -9.78 27.76
N ARG A 177 -8.60 -10.37 27.43
CA ARG A 177 -8.40 -11.83 27.49
C ARG A 177 -8.54 -12.38 28.92
N GLU A 178 -7.90 -11.74 29.90
CA GLU A 178 -7.98 -12.17 31.29
C GLU A 178 -9.39 -12.01 31.86
N LEU A 179 -10.05 -10.89 31.60
CA LEU A 179 -11.46 -10.66 31.98
C LEU A 179 -12.38 -11.76 31.44
N ARG A 180 -12.19 -12.14 30.17
CA ARG A 180 -13.01 -13.19 29.55
C ARG A 180 -12.78 -14.56 30.20
N LYS A 181 -11.56 -14.89 30.60
CA LYS A 181 -11.27 -16.15 31.32
C LYS A 181 -12.00 -16.22 32.66
N VAL A 182 -12.04 -15.10 33.39
CA VAL A 182 -12.70 -15.02 34.70
C VAL A 182 -14.22 -15.02 34.56
N SER A 183 -14.76 -14.39 33.52
CA SER A 183 -16.23 -14.29 33.29
C SER A 183 -16.84 -15.54 32.62
N GLY A 184 -16.07 -16.57 32.33
CA GLY A 184 -16.58 -17.81 31.70
C GLY A 184 -17.14 -17.64 30.31
N GLY A 185 -16.66 -16.63 29.56
CA GLY A 185 -17.15 -16.31 28.22
C GLY A 185 -16.91 -17.43 27.19
N ILE A 186 -17.85 -17.58 26.25
CA ILE A 186 -17.78 -18.58 25.18
C ILE A 186 -16.60 -18.24 24.23
N GLU A 187 -15.76 -19.24 23.98
CA GLU A 187 -14.61 -19.12 23.07
C GLU A 187 -15.05 -19.32 21.62
N HIS A 188 -14.92 -18.29 20.81
CA HIS A 188 -15.16 -18.37 19.35
C HIS A 188 -13.82 -18.49 18.60
N ALA A 189 -13.37 -19.71 18.33
CA ALA A 189 -12.15 -19.96 17.57
C ALA A 189 -12.17 -19.33 16.17
N SER A 190 -13.35 -19.22 15.55
CA SER A 190 -13.50 -18.58 14.23
C SER A 190 -13.14 -17.10 14.24
N VAL A 191 -13.48 -16.36 15.31
CA VAL A 191 -13.17 -14.92 15.45
C VAL A 191 -11.67 -14.69 15.47
N TYR A 192 -10.90 -15.52 16.18
CA TYR A 192 -9.43 -15.47 16.17
C TYR A 192 -8.86 -15.66 14.78
N HIS A 193 -9.34 -16.66 14.05
CA HIS A 193 -8.83 -16.94 12.71
C HIS A 193 -9.11 -15.79 11.72
N HIS A 194 -10.28 -15.18 11.79
CA HIS A 194 -10.62 -14.02 10.97
C HIS A 194 -9.80 -12.79 11.36
N ALA A 195 -9.66 -12.49 12.65
CA ALA A 195 -8.84 -11.38 13.13
C ALA A 195 -7.39 -11.53 12.69
N LYS A 196 -6.79 -12.71 12.89
CA LYS A 196 -5.42 -13.02 12.45
C LYS A 196 -5.25 -12.88 10.93
N ALA A 197 -6.24 -13.32 10.14
CA ALA A 197 -6.20 -13.18 8.70
C ALA A 197 -6.31 -11.72 8.26
N LEU A 198 -7.05 -10.87 8.99
CA LEU A 198 -7.28 -9.47 8.65
C LEU A 198 -6.04 -8.60 8.88
N ILE A 199 -5.19 -8.92 9.86
CA ILE A 199 -3.98 -8.14 10.21
C ILE A 199 -3.10 -7.81 8.99
N PRO A 200 -2.63 -8.76 8.16
CA PRO A 200 -1.78 -8.45 7.03
C PRO A 200 -2.48 -7.61 5.95
N TYR A 201 -3.80 -7.76 5.81
CA TYR A 201 -4.57 -6.96 4.85
C TYR A 201 -4.69 -5.50 5.30
N THR A 202 -4.95 -5.23 6.57
CA THR A 202 -5.06 -3.86 7.08
C THR A 202 -3.75 -3.10 7.00
N VAL A 203 -2.61 -3.76 7.26
CA VAL A 203 -1.28 -3.16 7.12
C VAL A 203 -0.90 -2.96 5.66
N GLY A 204 -1.27 -3.89 4.76
CA GLY A 204 -0.86 -3.85 3.35
C GLY A 204 -1.74 -2.98 2.47
N VAL A 205 -3.06 -3.04 2.66
CA VAL A 205 -4.02 -2.39 1.75
C VAL A 205 -3.96 -0.87 1.84
N SER A 206 -3.83 -0.29 3.04
CA SER A 206 -3.81 1.17 3.20
C SER A 206 -2.65 1.85 2.48
N PRO A 207 -1.37 1.40 2.62
CA PRO A 207 -0.26 1.95 1.85
C PRO A 207 -0.42 1.74 0.34
N VAL A 208 -0.92 0.58 -0.09
CA VAL A 208 -1.14 0.28 -1.51
C VAL A 208 -2.19 1.20 -2.11
N LEU A 209 -3.32 1.43 -1.42
CA LEU A 209 -4.35 2.37 -1.86
C LEU A 209 -3.82 3.79 -1.95
N TYR A 210 -3.06 4.24 -0.95
CA TYR A 210 -2.45 5.57 -0.97
C TYR A 210 -1.47 5.74 -2.13
N LEU A 211 -0.62 4.74 -2.37
CA LEU A 211 0.37 4.77 -3.45
C LEU A 211 -0.26 4.75 -4.85
N SER A 212 -1.38 4.01 -5.01
CA SER A 212 -2.06 3.85 -6.30
C SER A 212 -3.04 4.98 -6.62
N TRP A 213 -3.22 5.94 -5.70
CA TRP A 213 -4.18 7.02 -5.92
C TRP A 213 -3.68 8.00 -6.99
N PRO A 214 -4.45 8.27 -8.05
CA PRO A 214 -3.97 9.04 -9.21
C PRO A 214 -3.83 10.54 -8.96
N SER A 215 -4.55 11.09 -7.98
CA SER A 215 -4.52 12.51 -7.63
C SER A 215 -3.92 12.74 -6.25
N SER A 216 -3.68 14.01 -5.89
CA SER A 216 -3.27 14.32 -4.53
C SER A 216 -4.40 14.06 -3.55
N ILE A 217 -4.09 13.36 -2.47
CA ILE A 217 -5.02 13.07 -1.37
C ILE A 217 -4.28 13.18 -0.04
N ASN A 218 -4.92 13.79 0.95
CA ASN A 218 -4.33 13.84 2.28
C ASN A 218 -4.14 12.41 2.82
N PRO A 219 -2.91 12.01 3.20
CA PRO A 219 -2.57 10.66 3.65
C PRO A 219 -3.41 10.20 4.84
N ASN A 220 -3.87 11.13 5.69
CA ASN A 220 -4.66 10.83 6.86
C ASN A 220 -6.01 10.18 6.50
N PHE A 221 -6.62 10.53 5.37
CA PHE A 221 -7.90 9.92 4.95
C PHE A 221 -7.79 8.42 4.62
N ILE A 222 -6.62 7.95 4.21
CA ILE A 222 -6.41 6.54 3.88
C ILE A 222 -5.70 5.80 5.02
N LEU A 223 -4.67 6.41 5.61
CA LEU A 223 -3.83 5.75 6.60
C LEU A 223 -4.51 5.61 7.96
N LEU A 224 -5.25 6.64 8.44
CA LEU A 224 -5.92 6.58 9.75
C LEU A 224 -7.03 5.52 9.82
N PRO A 225 -7.95 5.41 8.84
CA PRO A 225 -8.91 4.31 8.83
C PRO A 225 -8.23 2.93 8.79
N GLY A 226 -7.13 2.81 8.03
CA GLY A 226 -6.34 1.59 7.99
C GLY A 226 -5.71 1.24 9.34
N MET A 227 -5.15 2.23 10.04
CA MET A 227 -4.60 2.06 11.39
C MET A 227 -5.69 1.66 12.39
N LEU A 228 -6.89 2.24 12.30
CA LEU A 228 -8.02 1.89 13.15
C LEU A 228 -8.46 0.43 12.93
N LEU A 229 -8.60 0.01 11.67
CA LEU A 229 -8.92 -1.38 11.35
C LEU A 229 -7.82 -2.34 11.82
N PHE A 230 -6.56 -1.95 11.70
CA PHE A 230 -5.42 -2.70 12.20
C PHE A 230 -5.47 -2.83 13.72
N TYR A 231 -5.71 -1.73 14.44
CA TYR A 231 -5.91 -1.72 15.90
C TYR A 231 -6.97 -2.74 16.32
N LEU A 232 -8.17 -2.66 15.71
CA LEU A 232 -9.26 -3.57 16.01
C LEU A 232 -8.92 -5.03 15.72
N ALA A 233 -8.25 -5.31 14.60
CA ALA A 233 -7.84 -6.66 14.24
C ALA A 233 -6.84 -7.24 15.24
N VAL A 234 -5.85 -6.44 15.68
CA VAL A 234 -4.87 -6.85 16.69
C VAL A 234 -5.53 -7.03 18.05
N LEU A 235 -6.35 -6.05 18.49
CA LEU A 235 -7.09 -6.11 19.75
C LEU A 235 -7.93 -7.39 19.86
N VAL A 236 -8.73 -7.68 18.81
CA VAL A 236 -9.55 -8.90 18.76
C VAL A 236 -8.68 -10.15 18.72
N GLY A 237 -7.58 -10.13 17.95
CA GLY A 237 -6.63 -11.24 17.88
C GLY A 237 -6.04 -11.58 19.23
N PHE A 238 -5.55 -10.58 19.99
CA PHE A 238 -4.97 -10.79 21.33
C PHE A 238 -6.02 -11.14 22.38
N SER A 239 -7.19 -10.54 22.34
CA SER A 239 -8.27 -10.84 23.27
C SER A 239 -8.84 -12.26 23.09
N THR A 240 -8.80 -12.81 21.85
CA THR A 240 -9.33 -14.16 21.55
C THR A 240 -8.29 -15.26 21.49
N PHE A 241 -6.99 -14.92 21.69
CA PHE A 241 -5.90 -15.89 21.65
C PHE A 241 -6.04 -16.98 22.72
N LYS A 242 -6.11 -18.24 22.28
CA LYS A 242 -6.17 -19.41 23.16
C LYS A 242 -4.77 -19.99 23.32
N LYS A 243 -4.24 -20.02 24.55
CA LYS A 243 -3.06 -20.79 24.87
C LYS A 243 -3.50 -22.20 25.26
N PHE A 244 -3.25 -23.16 24.39
CA PHE A 244 -3.32 -24.58 24.78
C PHE A 244 -2.14 -24.82 25.76
N ILE A 245 -2.46 -25.08 26.98
CA ILE A 245 -1.55 -25.70 27.98
C ILE A 245 -1.99 -27.13 28.10
#